data_d985e5b81e10cf24d5c809d2f8edb0af
#
_entry.id   d985e5b81e10cf24d5c809d2f8edb0af
#
_cell.length_a   1.000
_cell.length_b   1.000
_cell.length_c   1.000
_cell.angle_alpha   90.00
_cell.angle_beta   90.00
_cell.angle_gamma   90.00
#
_symmetry.space_group_name_H-M   'P 1'
#
loop_
_entity.id
_entity.type
_entity.pdbx_description
1 polymer ?
#
loop_
_entity_poly.entity_id
_entity_poly.type
_entity_poly.pdbx_seq_one_letter_code
_entity_poly.pdbx_strand_id
1 'polypeptide(L)'
;MDAAAKRLASLKKLLAHAREQLGVDLGFVLWDGSTVPGDLPPDAFAVAIADEGAVAAALRRPNADTLANLWVTGRVDLRNGTIFDLVKQRPRVRTKQIIKSLDKWLVLDVARRFAFVPRGGPWPLEKVKSETPSKHEFVEDKENIHYHYDASNAFYALWLDQNMVYTCAYFHDWNEDIDTAQRNKLDIVCRKLMLKPGETMLDLGCGWGGLLIYAAQNYGITGYGVTLAEEQARYAQERIAKLGLSDKVRVDCADYASVKGEYDKVSAICILEHVGSDNFADFYNTVNRSLKPGGLFLNQSIARPAKRDDKQFKKKNRDYATLTKYI
;
A
#
# COMPACT_ATOMS: atom_id res chain seq x y z
N MET A 1 -17.67 -0.15 -43.41
CA MET A 1 -17.52 -0.12 -41.95
C MET A 1 -16.58 1.04 -41.59
N ASP A 2 -17.05 1.91 -40.73
CA ASP A 2 -16.26 3.01 -40.15
C ASP A 2 -15.04 2.50 -39.36
N ALA A 3 -14.03 3.34 -39.21
CA ALA A 3 -12.79 2.98 -38.49
C ALA A 3 -13.06 2.59 -37.03
N ALA A 4 -14.01 3.24 -36.37
CA ALA A 4 -14.44 2.90 -35.00
C ALA A 4 -15.07 1.50 -34.95
N ALA A 5 -15.97 1.18 -35.86
CA ALA A 5 -16.59 -0.13 -35.94
C ALA A 5 -15.57 -1.24 -36.22
N LYS A 6 -14.52 -0.97 -37.03
CA LYS A 6 -13.44 -1.94 -37.25
C LYS A 6 -12.59 -2.15 -36.00
N ARG A 7 -12.30 -1.09 -35.21
CA ARG A 7 -11.59 -1.20 -33.92
C ARG A 7 -12.37 -2.07 -32.95
N LEU A 8 -13.65 -1.78 -32.78
CA LEU A 8 -14.53 -2.52 -31.90
C LEU A 8 -14.62 -4.01 -32.25
N ALA A 9 -14.82 -4.32 -33.54
CA ALA A 9 -14.89 -5.71 -34.01
C ALA A 9 -13.56 -6.46 -33.77
N SER A 10 -12.42 -5.79 -33.99
CA SER A 10 -11.11 -6.37 -33.73
C SER A 10 -10.91 -6.65 -32.23
N LEU A 11 -11.26 -5.69 -31.37
CA LEU A 11 -11.17 -5.85 -29.92
C LEU A 11 -12.05 -7.02 -29.41
N LYS A 12 -13.31 -7.11 -29.88
CA LYS A 12 -14.21 -8.22 -29.52
C LYS A 12 -13.62 -9.60 -29.86
N LYS A 13 -12.99 -9.73 -31.02
CA LYS A 13 -12.31 -10.97 -31.43
C LYS A 13 -11.16 -11.31 -30.48
N LEU A 14 -10.35 -10.33 -30.10
CA LEU A 14 -9.24 -10.53 -29.16
C LEU A 14 -9.74 -10.93 -27.78
N LEU A 15 -10.77 -10.26 -27.26
CA LEU A 15 -11.35 -10.56 -25.95
C LEU A 15 -12.00 -11.95 -25.91
N ALA A 16 -12.73 -12.33 -26.96
CA ALA A 16 -13.31 -13.67 -27.09
C ALA A 16 -12.22 -14.75 -27.09
N HIS A 17 -11.18 -14.55 -27.93
CA HIS A 17 -10.03 -15.44 -27.97
C HIS A 17 -9.31 -15.54 -26.62
N ALA A 18 -9.10 -14.41 -25.95
CA ALA A 18 -8.46 -14.40 -24.63
C ALA A 18 -9.27 -15.17 -23.58
N ARG A 19 -10.58 -15.01 -23.54
CA ARG A 19 -11.47 -15.79 -22.65
C ARG A 19 -11.31 -17.29 -22.86
N GLU A 20 -11.37 -17.73 -24.13
CA GLU A 20 -11.23 -19.13 -24.50
C GLU A 20 -9.85 -19.71 -24.11
N GLN A 21 -8.77 -19.00 -24.47
CA GLN A 21 -7.40 -19.47 -24.18
C GLN A 21 -7.07 -19.50 -22.67
N LEU A 22 -7.68 -18.64 -21.89
CA LEU A 22 -7.45 -18.54 -20.45
C LEU A 22 -8.43 -19.42 -19.65
N GLY A 23 -9.49 -19.91 -20.27
CA GLY A 23 -10.55 -20.66 -19.60
C GLY A 23 -11.20 -19.87 -18.46
N VAL A 24 -11.37 -18.55 -18.65
CA VAL A 24 -11.96 -17.67 -17.64
C VAL A 24 -13.42 -17.38 -17.95
N ASP A 25 -14.26 -17.45 -16.92
CA ASP A 25 -15.66 -17.07 -17.02
C ASP A 25 -15.85 -15.59 -16.64
N LEU A 26 -15.22 -14.72 -17.45
CA LEU A 26 -15.23 -13.27 -17.29
C LEU A 26 -15.85 -12.62 -18.51
N GLY A 27 -16.96 -11.87 -18.32
CA GLY A 27 -17.57 -11.08 -19.37
C GLY A 27 -16.85 -9.75 -19.60
N PHE A 28 -17.11 -9.15 -20.77
CA PHE A 28 -16.74 -7.75 -21.05
C PHE A 28 -17.94 -6.97 -21.53
N VAL A 29 -18.08 -5.72 -21.05
CA VAL A 29 -19.07 -4.75 -21.51
C VAL A 29 -18.31 -3.58 -22.12
N LEU A 30 -18.56 -3.26 -23.37
CA LEU A 30 -17.82 -2.21 -24.08
C LEU A 30 -18.62 -0.91 -24.12
N TRP A 31 -17.98 0.19 -24.51
CA TRP A 31 -18.53 1.55 -24.52
C TRP A 31 -19.75 1.76 -25.42
N ASP A 32 -19.99 0.89 -26.38
CA ASP A 32 -21.19 0.88 -27.24
C ASP A 32 -22.34 0.05 -26.66
N GLY A 33 -22.18 -0.49 -25.45
CA GLY A 33 -23.13 -1.38 -24.80
C GLY A 33 -23.05 -2.84 -25.25
N SER A 34 -22.21 -3.16 -26.23
CA SER A 34 -22.04 -4.55 -26.66
C SER A 34 -21.20 -5.36 -25.68
N THR A 35 -21.41 -6.67 -25.69
CA THR A 35 -20.79 -7.60 -24.75
C THR A 35 -19.89 -8.63 -25.43
N VAL A 36 -18.99 -9.24 -24.65
CA VAL A 36 -18.22 -10.42 -25.03
C VAL A 36 -18.28 -11.44 -23.89
N PRO A 37 -18.94 -12.61 -24.07
CA PRO A 37 -19.66 -13.03 -25.28
C PRO A 37 -20.88 -12.14 -25.58
N GLY A 38 -21.40 -12.24 -26.82
CA GLY A 38 -22.52 -11.40 -27.26
C GLY A 38 -23.85 -11.67 -26.56
N ASP A 39 -24.00 -12.85 -25.97
CA ASP A 39 -25.12 -13.33 -25.18
C ASP A 39 -24.88 -13.27 -23.67
N LEU A 40 -23.96 -12.39 -23.22
CA LEU A 40 -23.61 -12.25 -21.79
C LEU A 40 -24.85 -11.89 -20.96
N PRO A 41 -25.23 -12.70 -19.95
CA PRO A 41 -26.33 -12.37 -19.05
C PRO A 41 -26.15 -11.02 -18.35
N PRO A 42 -27.23 -10.26 -18.09
CA PRO A 42 -27.14 -8.94 -17.44
C PRO A 42 -26.54 -8.97 -16.03
N ASP A 43 -26.67 -10.09 -15.33
CA ASP A 43 -26.17 -10.36 -13.98
C ASP A 43 -24.80 -11.06 -13.97
N ALA A 44 -24.22 -11.34 -15.15
CA ALA A 44 -22.90 -11.98 -15.22
C ALA A 44 -21.79 -11.04 -14.76
N PHE A 45 -20.76 -11.64 -14.12
CA PHE A 45 -19.56 -10.93 -13.74
C PHE A 45 -18.78 -10.43 -14.96
N ALA A 46 -18.51 -9.14 -15.05
CA ALA A 46 -17.89 -8.55 -16.22
C ALA A 46 -16.95 -7.38 -15.92
N VAL A 47 -15.98 -7.17 -16.80
CA VAL A 47 -15.17 -5.96 -16.88
C VAL A 47 -15.85 -4.98 -17.84
N ALA A 48 -16.22 -3.81 -17.35
CA ALA A 48 -16.74 -2.73 -18.16
C ALA A 48 -15.61 -1.82 -18.63
N ILE A 49 -15.58 -1.47 -19.92
CA ILE A 49 -14.64 -0.56 -20.54
C ILE A 49 -15.42 0.63 -21.11
N ALA A 50 -15.18 1.82 -20.55
CA ALA A 50 -16.00 3.00 -20.82
C ALA A 50 -15.71 3.71 -22.14
N ASP A 51 -14.50 3.56 -22.70
CA ASP A 51 -14.08 4.25 -23.93
C ASP A 51 -12.91 3.59 -24.64
N GLU A 52 -12.72 3.92 -25.95
CA GLU A 52 -11.62 3.43 -26.77
C GLU A 52 -10.24 3.85 -26.25
N GLY A 53 -10.14 5.01 -25.62
CA GLY A 53 -8.90 5.54 -25.08
C GLY A 53 -8.39 4.73 -23.89
N ALA A 54 -9.28 4.09 -23.12
CA ALA A 54 -8.91 3.16 -22.05
C ALA A 54 -8.15 1.94 -22.64
N VAL A 55 -8.66 1.37 -23.73
CA VAL A 55 -7.98 0.28 -24.45
C VAL A 55 -6.65 0.75 -25.02
N ALA A 56 -6.62 1.91 -25.67
CA ALA A 56 -5.39 2.48 -26.24
C ALA A 56 -4.32 2.73 -25.15
N ALA A 57 -4.71 3.19 -23.98
CA ALA A 57 -3.82 3.39 -22.86
C ALA A 57 -3.25 2.06 -22.33
N ALA A 58 -4.10 1.06 -22.10
CA ALA A 58 -3.69 -0.26 -21.63
C ALA A 58 -2.75 -0.97 -22.61
N LEU A 59 -2.98 -0.84 -23.92
CA LEU A 59 -2.11 -1.43 -24.95
C LEU A 59 -0.73 -0.75 -25.02
N ARG A 60 -0.66 0.58 -24.89
CA ARG A 60 0.61 1.33 -24.96
C ARG A 60 1.47 1.17 -23.71
N ARG A 61 0.84 1.09 -22.55
CA ARG A 61 1.51 0.97 -21.24
C ARG A 61 0.79 -0.06 -20.37
N PRO A 62 0.97 -1.36 -20.63
CA PRO A 62 0.32 -2.44 -19.87
C PRO A 62 1.00 -2.62 -18.51
N ASN A 63 0.85 -1.65 -17.63
CA ASN A 63 1.42 -1.68 -16.29
C ASN A 63 0.36 -1.35 -15.23
N ALA A 64 0.71 -1.56 -13.96
CA ALA A 64 -0.17 -1.36 -12.82
C ALA A 64 -0.67 0.11 -12.72
N ASP A 65 0.20 1.09 -13.02
CA ASP A 65 -0.15 2.52 -12.98
C ASP A 65 -1.29 2.86 -13.94
N THR A 66 -1.20 2.36 -15.17
CA THR A 66 -2.24 2.58 -16.17
C THR A 66 -3.56 1.95 -15.74
N LEU A 67 -3.51 0.71 -15.25
CA LEU A 67 -4.72 0.02 -14.75
C LEU A 67 -5.33 0.74 -13.56
N ALA A 68 -4.51 1.18 -12.60
CA ALA A 68 -4.97 1.94 -11.45
C ALA A 68 -5.62 3.26 -11.85
N ASN A 69 -5.02 4.03 -12.79
CA ASN A 69 -5.62 5.26 -13.32
C ASN A 69 -6.97 4.99 -13.99
N LEU A 70 -7.06 3.95 -14.82
CA LEU A 70 -8.31 3.57 -15.49
C LEU A 70 -9.39 3.16 -14.48
N TRP A 71 -9.01 2.46 -13.42
CA TRP A 71 -9.90 2.04 -12.34
C TRP A 71 -10.41 3.24 -11.54
N VAL A 72 -9.52 4.07 -10.99
CA VAL A 72 -9.87 5.24 -10.18
C VAL A 72 -10.74 6.25 -10.94
N THR A 73 -10.58 6.32 -12.27
CA THR A 73 -11.38 7.21 -13.13
C THR A 73 -12.67 6.56 -13.64
N GLY A 74 -12.99 5.33 -13.26
CA GLY A 74 -14.18 4.59 -13.72
C GLY A 74 -14.15 4.24 -15.21
N ARG A 75 -12.99 4.35 -15.88
CA ARG A 75 -12.85 4.01 -17.30
C ARG A 75 -12.71 2.51 -17.55
N VAL A 76 -12.29 1.79 -16.52
CA VAL A 76 -12.40 0.34 -16.39
C VAL A 76 -13.04 0.07 -15.04
N ASP A 77 -14.09 -0.74 -15.01
CA ASP A 77 -14.83 -1.05 -13.79
C ASP A 77 -15.30 -2.50 -13.79
N LEU A 78 -15.77 -3.00 -12.64
CA LEU A 78 -16.35 -4.34 -12.51
C LEU A 78 -17.86 -4.24 -12.37
N ARG A 79 -18.57 -5.11 -13.07
CA ARG A 79 -20.02 -5.29 -12.94
C ARG A 79 -20.34 -6.63 -12.31
N ASN A 80 -21.32 -6.62 -11.42
CA ASN A 80 -21.85 -7.82 -10.75
C ASN A 80 -20.80 -8.64 -9.98
N GLY A 81 -19.83 -7.97 -9.40
CA GLY A 81 -18.77 -8.60 -8.59
C GLY A 81 -17.76 -7.63 -8.06
N THR A 82 -16.78 -8.16 -7.37
CA THR A 82 -15.72 -7.42 -6.66
C THR A 82 -14.34 -7.72 -7.26
N ILE A 83 -13.34 -6.95 -6.82
CA ILE A 83 -11.94 -7.24 -7.15
C ILE A 83 -11.52 -8.65 -6.70
N PHE A 84 -12.09 -9.17 -5.61
CA PHE A 84 -11.82 -10.51 -5.13
C PHE A 84 -12.36 -11.58 -6.10
N ASP A 85 -13.50 -11.31 -6.75
CA ASP A 85 -14.07 -12.22 -7.74
C ASP A 85 -13.21 -12.21 -9.02
N LEU A 86 -12.66 -11.05 -9.41
CA LEU A 86 -11.69 -10.97 -10.48
C LEU A 86 -10.40 -11.77 -10.17
N VAL A 87 -9.91 -11.70 -8.94
CA VAL A 87 -8.73 -12.47 -8.51
C VAL A 87 -8.99 -13.98 -8.54
N LYS A 88 -10.20 -14.43 -8.17
CA LYS A 88 -10.60 -15.84 -8.27
C LYS A 88 -10.58 -16.36 -9.71
N GLN A 89 -10.89 -15.50 -10.70
CA GLN A 89 -10.84 -15.83 -12.13
C GLN A 89 -9.40 -15.91 -12.67
N ARG A 90 -8.39 -15.55 -11.87
CA ARG A 90 -7.00 -15.55 -12.33
C ARG A 90 -6.56 -16.95 -12.77
N PRO A 91 -6.10 -17.13 -14.02
CA PRO A 91 -5.60 -18.41 -14.49
C PRO A 91 -4.42 -18.90 -13.63
N ARG A 92 -4.39 -20.19 -13.31
CA ARG A 92 -3.29 -20.82 -12.53
C ARG A 92 -2.00 -20.99 -13.33
N VAL A 93 -1.85 -20.25 -14.43
CA VAL A 93 -0.68 -20.28 -15.32
C VAL A 93 0.15 -19.02 -15.20
N ARG A 94 1.45 -19.12 -15.48
CA ARG A 94 2.34 -17.96 -15.42
C ARG A 94 1.99 -16.95 -16.51
N THR A 95 2.06 -15.65 -16.22
CA THR A 95 1.77 -14.55 -17.15
C THR A 95 2.47 -14.68 -18.50
N LYS A 96 3.72 -15.17 -18.51
CA LYS A 96 4.46 -15.44 -19.77
C LYS A 96 3.82 -16.54 -20.63
N GLN A 97 3.17 -17.52 -20.04
CA GLN A 97 2.48 -18.57 -20.76
C GLN A 97 1.16 -18.03 -21.34
N ILE A 98 0.45 -17.19 -20.59
CA ILE A 98 -0.74 -16.48 -21.05
C ILE A 98 -0.43 -15.68 -22.33
N ILE A 99 0.62 -14.85 -22.28
CA ILE A 99 1.01 -14.03 -23.44
C ILE A 99 1.37 -14.91 -24.65
N LYS A 100 1.95 -16.09 -24.44
CA LYS A 100 2.31 -17.01 -25.51
C LYS A 100 1.12 -17.76 -26.10
N SER A 101 0.02 -17.94 -25.34
CA SER A 101 -1.19 -18.62 -25.84
C SER A 101 -2.09 -17.73 -26.69
N LEU A 102 -1.91 -16.40 -26.60
CA LEU A 102 -2.69 -15.46 -27.42
C LEU A 102 -2.19 -15.45 -28.86
N ASP A 103 -3.15 -15.39 -29.80
CA ASP A 103 -2.86 -15.21 -31.21
C ASP A 103 -2.18 -13.85 -31.46
N LYS A 104 -0.94 -13.92 -31.89
CA LYS A 104 -0.11 -12.72 -32.14
C LYS A 104 -0.68 -11.80 -33.21
N TRP A 105 -1.38 -12.36 -34.21
CA TRP A 105 -1.98 -11.59 -35.28
C TRP A 105 -3.19 -10.80 -34.79
N LEU A 106 -4.02 -11.39 -33.93
CA LEU A 106 -5.12 -10.68 -33.27
C LEU A 106 -4.59 -9.53 -32.39
N VAL A 107 -3.56 -9.80 -31.59
CA VAL A 107 -2.92 -8.77 -30.75
C VAL A 107 -2.35 -7.65 -31.61
N LEU A 108 -1.66 -7.98 -32.70
CA LEU A 108 -1.06 -7.00 -33.62
C LEU A 108 -2.16 -6.18 -34.34
N ASP A 109 -3.24 -6.79 -34.80
CA ASP A 109 -4.36 -6.09 -35.46
C ASP A 109 -4.97 -5.06 -34.51
N VAL A 110 -5.26 -5.45 -33.26
CA VAL A 110 -5.79 -4.52 -32.24
C VAL A 110 -4.78 -3.42 -31.94
N ALA A 111 -3.52 -3.74 -31.69
CA ALA A 111 -2.48 -2.75 -31.40
C ALA A 111 -2.33 -1.72 -32.51
N ARG A 112 -2.32 -2.17 -33.79
CA ARG A 112 -2.23 -1.30 -34.97
C ARG A 112 -3.45 -0.37 -35.08
N ARG A 113 -4.66 -0.89 -34.84
CA ARG A 113 -5.90 -0.12 -34.94
C ARG A 113 -6.05 0.94 -33.85
N PHE A 114 -5.52 0.66 -32.66
CA PHE A 114 -5.54 1.57 -31.52
C PHE A 114 -4.29 2.45 -31.41
N ALA A 115 -3.30 2.29 -32.30
CA ALA A 115 -2.02 3.00 -32.23
C ALA A 115 -2.15 4.53 -32.15
N PHE A 116 -3.10 5.10 -32.91
CA PHE A 116 -3.33 6.55 -32.99
C PHE A 116 -4.58 7.00 -32.20
N VAL A 117 -5.28 6.12 -31.52
CA VAL A 117 -6.43 6.52 -30.68
C VAL A 117 -5.90 7.31 -29.49
N PRO A 118 -6.39 8.53 -29.23
CA PRO A 118 -5.99 9.28 -28.04
C PRO A 118 -6.29 8.47 -26.76
N ARG A 119 -5.39 8.51 -25.80
CA ARG A 119 -5.62 7.81 -24.52
C ARG A 119 -6.74 8.43 -23.69
N GLY A 120 -7.13 9.69 -23.99
CA GLY A 120 -8.21 10.41 -23.34
C GLY A 120 -8.10 10.51 -21.81
N GLY A 121 -9.17 10.96 -21.16
CA GLY A 121 -9.46 10.91 -19.73
C GLY A 121 -8.52 11.67 -18.81
N PRO A 122 -8.91 11.86 -17.56
CA PRO A 122 -7.99 12.32 -16.52
C PRO A 122 -6.99 11.22 -16.16
N TRP A 123 -5.78 11.64 -15.76
CA TRP A 123 -4.69 10.76 -15.30
C TRP A 123 -4.21 11.27 -13.94
N PRO A 124 -5.02 11.14 -12.87
CA PRO A 124 -4.71 11.73 -11.57
C PRO A 124 -3.41 11.22 -10.97
N LEU A 125 -3.10 9.92 -11.15
CA LEU A 125 -1.88 9.32 -10.62
C LEU A 125 -0.60 9.67 -11.41
N GLU A 126 -0.70 10.24 -12.61
CA GLU A 126 0.49 10.69 -13.37
C GLU A 126 1.00 12.07 -12.95
N LYS A 127 0.17 12.89 -12.30
CA LYS A 127 0.54 14.26 -11.89
C LYS A 127 1.51 14.30 -10.70
N VAL A 128 1.66 13.20 -9.99
CA VAL A 128 2.66 13.09 -8.92
C VAL A 128 4.03 12.91 -9.55
N LYS A 129 4.79 13.99 -9.66
CA LYS A 129 6.18 13.94 -10.13
C LYS A 129 6.98 13.02 -9.22
N SER A 130 7.69 12.04 -9.78
CA SER A 130 8.76 11.36 -9.07
C SER A 130 9.91 12.34 -8.96
N GLU A 131 9.96 13.12 -7.92
CA GLU A 131 11.22 13.74 -7.54
C GLU A 131 12.10 12.61 -7.02
N THR A 132 13.33 12.57 -7.54
CA THR A 132 14.37 11.69 -7.00
C THR A 132 14.52 12.08 -5.54
N PRO A 133 14.51 11.15 -4.57
CA PRO A 133 14.73 11.50 -3.18
C PRO A 133 16.04 12.29 -3.11
N SER A 134 15.96 13.56 -2.87
CA SER A 134 17.09 14.37 -2.43
C SER A 134 17.41 13.94 -1.00
N LYS A 135 18.59 14.29 -0.52
CA LYS A 135 18.98 14.03 0.87
C LYS A 135 17.84 14.38 1.81
N HIS A 136 17.63 13.50 2.81
CA HIS A 136 16.64 13.59 3.86
C HIS A 136 16.34 15.05 4.26
N GLU A 137 15.26 15.59 3.74
CA GLU A 137 14.76 16.91 4.12
C GLU A 137 13.41 16.68 4.84
N PHE A 138 13.36 17.12 6.09
CA PHE A 138 12.17 17.04 6.96
C PHE A 138 10.87 17.47 6.26
N VAL A 139 10.95 18.45 5.35
CA VAL A 139 9.80 18.99 4.62
C VAL A 139 9.25 17.99 3.60
N GLU A 140 10.12 17.30 2.84
CA GLU A 140 9.69 16.31 1.83
C GLU A 140 9.11 15.06 2.48
N ASP A 141 9.71 14.58 3.57
CA ASP A 141 9.18 13.43 4.32
C ASP A 141 7.83 13.79 4.96
N LYS A 142 7.68 15.02 5.46
CA LYS A 142 6.43 15.54 6.00
C LYS A 142 5.34 15.58 4.92
N GLU A 143 5.62 16.08 3.71
CA GLU A 143 4.64 16.16 2.62
C GLU A 143 4.20 14.77 2.13
N ASN A 144 5.11 13.81 2.00
CA ASN A 144 4.78 12.45 1.61
C ASN A 144 3.93 11.73 2.66
N ILE A 145 4.27 11.90 3.94
CA ILE A 145 3.52 11.34 5.06
C ILE A 145 2.16 12.03 5.19
N HIS A 146 2.07 13.35 5.04
CA HIS A 146 0.80 14.08 4.97
C HIS A 146 -0.10 13.51 3.86
N TYR A 147 0.41 13.35 2.65
CA TYR A 147 -0.38 12.79 1.55
C TYR A 147 -0.91 11.39 1.86
N HIS A 148 -0.13 10.56 2.54
CA HIS A 148 -0.52 9.19 2.87
C HIS A 148 -1.47 9.12 4.06
N TYR A 149 -1.30 9.99 5.08
CA TYR A 149 -2.06 9.96 6.34
C TYR A 149 -3.08 11.08 6.49
N ASP A 150 -3.28 11.93 5.48
CA ASP A 150 -4.30 13.00 5.46
C ASP A 150 -5.75 12.49 5.38
N ALA A 151 -5.94 11.19 5.17
CA ALA A 151 -7.23 10.57 5.45
C ALA A 151 -7.54 10.73 6.94
N SER A 152 -8.73 11.25 7.26
CA SER A 152 -9.10 11.59 8.63
C SER A 152 -8.99 10.41 9.60
N ASN A 153 -8.75 10.68 10.89
CA ASN A 153 -8.79 9.65 11.95
C ASN A 153 -10.08 8.84 11.92
N ALA A 154 -11.21 9.46 11.54
CA ALA A 154 -12.50 8.79 11.38
C ALA A 154 -12.47 7.75 10.25
N PHE A 155 -11.76 8.02 9.14
CA PHE A 155 -11.58 7.03 8.07
C PHE A 155 -10.77 5.81 8.56
N TYR A 156 -9.66 6.04 9.25
CA TYR A 156 -8.85 4.94 9.80
C TYR A 156 -9.60 4.11 10.84
N ALA A 157 -10.42 4.76 11.68
CA ALA A 157 -11.24 4.08 12.69
C ALA A 157 -12.31 3.15 12.10
N LEU A 158 -12.65 3.24 10.80
CA LEU A 158 -13.60 2.32 10.15
C LEU A 158 -13.07 0.90 10.02
N TRP A 159 -11.75 0.70 10.01
CA TRP A 159 -11.14 -0.60 9.69
C TRP A 159 -9.91 -0.95 10.53
N LEU A 160 -9.33 -0.01 11.27
CA LEU A 160 -8.31 -0.32 12.27
C LEU A 160 -8.94 -0.83 13.57
N ASP A 161 -8.11 -1.47 14.38
CA ASP A 161 -8.46 -1.88 15.74
C ASP A 161 -8.70 -0.68 16.67
N GLN A 162 -9.28 -0.94 17.85
CA GLN A 162 -9.54 0.10 18.84
C GLN A 162 -8.28 0.84 19.36
N ASN A 163 -7.08 0.29 19.16
CA ASN A 163 -5.81 0.95 19.51
C ASN A 163 -5.25 1.76 18.35
N MET A 164 -5.93 1.80 17.19
CA MET A 164 -5.50 2.51 15.99
C MET A 164 -4.10 2.09 15.53
N VAL A 165 -3.86 0.79 15.46
CA VAL A 165 -2.54 0.25 15.09
C VAL A 165 -2.51 -0.07 13.59
N TYR A 166 -1.82 0.75 12.81
CA TYR A 166 -1.72 0.61 11.35
C TYR A 166 -0.46 -0.15 10.93
N THR A 167 -0.23 -1.30 11.55
CA THR A 167 0.87 -2.23 11.22
C THR A 167 0.38 -3.66 11.37
N CYS A 168 1.13 -4.65 10.87
CA CYS A 168 0.71 -6.05 10.86
C CYS A 168 0.31 -6.53 12.26
N ALA A 169 -0.85 -7.16 12.37
CA ALA A 169 -1.34 -7.83 13.57
C ALA A 169 -0.73 -9.24 13.70
N TYR A 170 -0.86 -9.87 14.87
CA TYR A 170 -0.43 -11.23 15.12
C TYR A 170 -1.61 -12.10 15.50
N PHE A 171 -2.06 -12.91 14.57
CA PHE A 171 -3.16 -13.86 14.76
C PHE A 171 -2.62 -15.19 15.26
N HIS A 172 -3.18 -15.70 16.35
CA HIS A 172 -2.93 -17.06 16.81
C HIS A 172 -3.87 -18.06 16.10
N ASP A 173 -5.07 -17.58 15.75
CA ASP A 173 -6.08 -18.36 15.06
C ASP A 173 -6.74 -17.52 13.95
N TRP A 174 -7.25 -18.18 12.89
CA TRP A 174 -7.94 -17.53 11.77
C TRP A 174 -9.27 -16.84 12.15
N ASN A 175 -9.85 -17.21 13.28
CA ASN A 175 -11.13 -16.68 13.75
C ASN A 175 -10.96 -15.53 14.77
N GLU A 176 -9.73 -15.16 15.13
CA GLU A 176 -9.50 -14.01 15.99
C GLU A 176 -9.94 -12.71 15.30
N ASP A 177 -10.55 -11.81 16.06
CA ASP A 177 -10.83 -10.45 15.62
C ASP A 177 -9.53 -9.60 15.57
N ILE A 178 -9.60 -8.48 14.84
CA ILE A 178 -8.45 -7.61 14.66
C ILE A 178 -7.98 -6.97 15.96
N ASP A 179 -8.88 -6.68 16.90
CA ASP A 179 -8.55 -6.10 18.21
C ASP A 179 -7.72 -7.06 19.03
N THR A 180 -8.10 -8.33 19.05
CA THR A 180 -7.34 -9.40 19.72
C THR A 180 -5.98 -9.60 19.07
N ALA A 181 -5.93 -9.71 17.75
CA ALA A 181 -4.69 -9.91 17.02
C ALA A 181 -3.70 -8.74 17.18
N GLN A 182 -4.19 -7.50 17.24
CA GLN A 182 -3.36 -6.33 17.51
C GLN A 182 -2.87 -6.31 18.97
N ARG A 183 -3.71 -6.64 19.95
CA ARG A 183 -3.26 -6.81 21.35
C ARG A 183 -2.15 -7.87 21.46
N ASN A 184 -2.31 -9.01 20.79
CA ASN A 184 -1.27 -10.05 20.73
C ASN A 184 0.05 -9.51 20.21
N LYS A 185 0.01 -8.71 19.12
CA LYS A 185 1.21 -8.10 18.54
C LYS A 185 1.84 -7.10 19.51
N LEU A 186 1.06 -6.22 20.15
CA LEU A 186 1.57 -5.24 21.11
C LEU A 186 2.25 -5.96 22.29
N ASP A 187 1.65 -7.03 22.80
CA ASP A 187 2.21 -7.85 23.87
C ASP A 187 3.54 -8.52 23.46
N ILE A 188 3.59 -9.10 22.25
CA ILE A 188 4.82 -9.70 21.71
C ILE A 188 5.96 -8.65 21.61
N VAL A 189 5.67 -7.43 21.18
CA VAL A 189 6.65 -6.34 21.12
C VAL A 189 7.16 -6.01 22.52
N CYS A 190 6.27 -5.84 23.48
CA CYS A 190 6.63 -5.55 24.88
C CYS A 190 7.49 -6.67 25.49
N ARG A 191 7.12 -7.93 25.27
CA ARG A 191 7.90 -9.08 25.75
C ARG A 191 9.26 -9.20 25.09
N LYS A 192 9.37 -8.95 23.79
CA LYS A 192 10.66 -8.95 23.07
C LYS A 192 11.58 -7.84 23.56
N LEU A 193 11.04 -6.67 23.89
CA LEU A 193 11.77 -5.59 24.54
C LEU A 193 12.10 -5.89 26.01
N MET A 194 11.55 -6.97 26.58
CA MET A 194 11.68 -7.34 28.00
C MET A 194 11.33 -6.17 28.93
N LEU A 195 10.21 -5.48 28.64
CA LEU A 195 9.78 -4.31 29.40
C LEU A 195 9.55 -4.62 30.86
N LYS A 196 10.03 -3.72 31.74
CA LYS A 196 9.86 -3.77 33.19
C LYS A 196 9.22 -2.47 33.70
N PRO A 197 8.44 -2.54 34.79
CA PRO A 197 7.88 -1.35 35.42
C PRO A 197 8.95 -0.32 35.74
N GLY A 198 8.68 0.96 35.45
CA GLY A 198 9.58 2.08 35.69
C GLY A 198 10.62 2.32 34.59
N GLU A 199 10.76 1.44 33.59
CA GLU A 199 11.64 1.71 32.42
C GLU A 199 11.06 2.80 31.52
N THR A 200 11.97 3.48 30.80
CA THR A 200 11.65 4.47 29.78
C THR A 200 11.70 3.86 28.39
N MET A 201 10.71 4.17 27.55
CA MET A 201 10.61 3.64 26.19
C MET A 201 10.43 4.76 25.18
N LEU A 202 11.22 4.72 24.10
CA LEU A 202 11.05 5.57 22.92
C LEU A 202 10.42 4.77 21.77
N ASP A 203 9.41 5.34 21.09
CA ASP A 203 8.79 4.74 19.90
C ASP A 203 8.96 5.69 18.71
N LEU A 204 9.82 5.30 17.77
CA LEU A 204 10.08 6.07 16.54
C LEU A 204 9.03 5.71 15.50
N GLY A 205 8.25 6.72 15.06
CA GLY A 205 7.09 6.50 14.20
C GLY A 205 5.91 5.87 14.94
N CYS A 206 5.55 6.42 16.10
CA CYS A 206 4.58 5.85 17.02
C CYS A 206 3.12 5.85 16.52
N GLY A 207 2.84 6.48 15.36
CA GLY A 207 1.49 6.60 14.83
C GLY A 207 0.54 7.25 15.83
N TRP A 208 -0.60 6.62 16.08
CA TRP A 208 -1.60 7.07 17.08
C TRP A 208 -1.27 6.70 18.53
N GLY A 209 -0.03 6.31 18.82
CA GLY A 209 0.45 6.02 20.17
C GLY A 209 -0.01 4.69 20.78
N GLY A 210 -0.62 3.81 20.00
CA GLY A 210 -1.22 2.57 20.50
C GLY A 210 -0.24 1.67 21.26
N LEU A 211 0.99 1.51 20.79
CA LEU A 211 2.02 0.71 21.48
C LEU A 211 2.41 1.32 22.82
N LEU A 212 2.66 2.62 22.87
CA LEU A 212 3.08 3.29 24.11
C LEU A 212 1.97 3.28 25.18
N ILE A 213 0.72 3.52 24.75
CA ILE A 213 -0.45 3.44 25.64
C ILE A 213 -0.55 2.02 26.22
N TYR A 214 -0.49 1.00 25.36
CA TYR A 214 -0.55 -0.39 25.78
C TYR A 214 0.59 -0.75 26.75
N ALA A 215 1.82 -0.35 26.43
CA ALA A 215 2.99 -0.62 27.26
C ALA A 215 2.92 0.08 28.63
N ALA A 216 2.44 1.33 28.67
CA ALA A 216 2.26 2.05 29.92
C ALA A 216 1.20 1.40 30.83
N GLN A 217 0.08 0.95 30.23
CA GLN A 217 -1.02 0.31 30.99
C GLN A 217 -0.66 -1.08 31.49
N ASN A 218 0.03 -1.90 30.68
CA ASN A 218 0.22 -3.31 30.96
C ASN A 218 1.61 -3.65 31.54
N TYR A 219 2.62 -2.79 31.26
CA TYR A 219 4.00 -3.02 31.67
C TYR A 219 4.54 -1.92 32.59
N GLY A 220 3.77 -0.85 32.84
CA GLY A 220 4.14 0.20 33.79
C GLY A 220 5.33 1.07 33.39
N ILE A 221 5.56 1.24 32.08
CA ILE A 221 6.65 2.07 31.56
C ILE A 221 6.26 3.54 31.45
N THR A 222 7.27 4.41 31.30
CA THR A 222 7.09 5.78 30.82
C THR A 222 7.50 5.84 29.35
N GLY A 223 6.62 6.34 28.48
CA GLY A 223 6.80 6.31 27.03
C GLY A 223 6.90 7.69 26.38
N TYR A 224 7.81 7.83 25.44
CA TYR A 224 7.86 8.97 24.54
C TYR A 224 7.78 8.49 23.09
N GLY A 225 6.95 9.13 22.27
CA GLY A 225 6.78 8.77 20.87
C GLY A 225 6.85 9.99 19.96
N VAL A 226 7.31 9.77 18.74
CA VAL A 226 7.32 10.79 17.68
C VAL A 226 6.64 10.25 16.43
N THR A 227 5.91 11.12 15.75
CA THR A 227 5.32 10.88 14.42
C THR A 227 5.39 12.17 13.60
N LEU A 228 5.46 12.05 12.27
CA LEU A 228 5.43 13.23 11.38
C LEU A 228 4.00 13.70 11.05
N ALA A 229 2.97 12.91 11.35
CA ALA A 229 1.58 13.22 11.06
C ALA A 229 0.94 13.98 12.24
N GLU A 230 0.59 15.25 12.02
CA GLU A 230 -0.01 16.13 13.05
C GLU A 230 -1.32 15.56 13.61
N GLU A 231 -2.18 15.02 12.74
CA GLU A 231 -3.45 14.40 13.13
C GLU A 231 -3.25 13.16 14.01
N GLN A 232 -2.23 12.35 13.75
CA GLN A 232 -1.88 11.21 14.60
C GLN A 232 -1.42 11.67 15.98
N ALA A 233 -0.51 12.66 16.02
CA ALA A 233 0.00 13.19 17.28
C ALA A 233 -1.13 13.80 18.13
N ARG A 234 -1.99 14.61 17.53
CA ARG A 234 -3.15 15.22 18.21
C ARG A 234 -4.09 14.15 18.78
N TYR A 235 -4.47 13.17 17.97
CA TYR A 235 -5.31 12.05 18.40
C TYR A 235 -4.67 11.26 19.56
N ALA A 236 -3.36 10.97 19.45
CA ALA A 236 -2.64 10.26 20.51
C ALA A 236 -2.66 11.06 21.83
N GLN A 237 -2.39 12.37 21.79
CA GLN A 237 -2.41 13.25 22.97
C GLN A 237 -3.81 13.30 23.63
N GLU A 238 -4.86 13.48 22.82
CA GLU A 238 -6.24 13.46 23.32
C GLU A 238 -6.60 12.14 23.99
N ARG A 239 -6.18 11.02 23.39
CA ARG A 239 -6.43 9.68 23.93
C ARG A 239 -5.63 9.42 25.21
N ILE A 240 -4.37 9.82 25.25
CA ILE A 240 -3.50 9.73 26.44
C ILE A 240 -4.14 10.49 27.60
N ALA A 241 -4.61 11.73 27.36
CA ALA A 241 -5.29 12.54 28.38
C ALA A 241 -6.58 11.90 28.86
N LYS A 242 -7.41 11.40 27.94
CA LYS A 242 -8.67 10.69 28.25
C LYS A 242 -8.46 9.42 29.12
N LEU A 243 -7.33 8.74 28.92
CA LEU A 243 -6.98 7.54 29.68
C LEU A 243 -6.25 7.83 31.00
N GLY A 244 -6.00 9.12 31.32
CA GLY A 244 -5.27 9.52 32.55
C GLY A 244 -3.79 9.10 32.54
N LEU A 245 -3.16 9.08 31.36
CA LEU A 245 -1.78 8.64 31.16
C LEU A 245 -0.81 9.79 30.84
N SER A 246 -1.23 11.05 30.99
CA SER A 246 -0.43 12.22 30.60
C SER A 246 0.88 12.37 31.41
N ASP A 247 0.98 11.77 32.57
CA ASP A 247 2.17 11.69 33.40
C ASP A 247 3.14 10.55 32.97
N LYS A 248 2.67 9.63 32.15
CA LYS A 248 3.43 8.44 31.71
C LYS A 248 3.76 8.41 30.24
N VAL A 249 2.86 8.90 29.40
CA VAL A 249 3.02 8.82 27.94
C VAL A 249 2.94 10.20 27.30
N ARG A 250 3.91 10.50 26.45
CA ARG A 250 3.95 11.72 25.64
C ARG A 250 4.16 11.36 24.17
N VAL A 251 3.43 12.03 23.27
CA VAL A 251 3.61 11.93 21.82
C VAL A 251 3.73 13.34 21.24
N ASP A 252 4.75 13.54 20.40
CA ASP A 252 4.97 14.80 19.69
C ASP A 252 4.94 14.61 18.17
N CYS A 253 4.51 15.64 17.46
CA CYS A 253 4.72 15.72 16.01
C CYS A 253 6.15 16.19 15.74
N ALA A 254 7.06 15.26 15.51
CA ALA A 254 8.49 15.55 15.34
C ALA A 254 9.19 14.48 14.51
N ASP A 255 10.29 14.86 13.86
CA ASP A 255 11.19 13.94 13.18
C ASP A 255 11.96 13.09 14.19
N TYR A 256 12.12 11.80 13.88
CA TYR A 256 12.91 10.86 14.69
C TYR A 256 14.36 11.37 14.88
N ALA A 257 14.93 12.07 13.89
CA ALA A 257 16.28 12.60 13.96
C ALA A 257 16.45 13.73 15.01
N SER A 258 15.35 14.41 15.38
CA SER A 258 15.34 15.48 16.38
C SER A 258 15.23 14.98 17.83
N VAL A 259 14.97 13.69 18.04
CA VAL A 259 14.80 13.11 19.37
C VAL A 259 16.08 13.28 20.21
N LYS A 260 15.87 13.67 21.46
CA LYS A 260 16.92 13.82 22.47
C LYS A 260 16.64 12.95 23.67
N GLY A 261 17.69 12.61 24.42
CA GLY A 261 17.61 11.80 25.61
C GLY A 261 17.98 10.35 25.38
N GLU A 262 18.10 9.60 26.48
CA GLU A 262 18.45 8.19 26.47
C GLU A 262 17.32 7.38 27.14
N TYR A 263 16.98 6.26 26.56
CA TYR A 263 15.86 5.40 26.95
C TYR A 263 16.36 3.98 27.24
N ASP A 264 15.67 3.27 28.10
CA ASP A 264 15.95 1.85 28.38
C ASP A 264 15.61 0.98 27.18
N LYS A 265 14.57 1.37 26.43
CA LYS A 265 14.05 0.63 25.27
C LYS A 265 13.72 1.58 24.13
N VAL A 266 13.97 1.12 22.89
CA VAL A 266 13.57 1.82 21.69
C VAL A 266 12.82 0.86 20.77
N SER A 267 11.73 1.31 20.17
CA SER A 267 11.00 0.59 19.13
C SER A 267 10.91 1.40 17.83
N ALA A 268 10.83 0.68 16.72
CA ALA A 268 10.52 1.23 15.41
C ALA A 268 9.72 0.18 14.63
N ILE A 269 8.42 0.41 14.46
CA ILE A 269 7.51 -0.55 13.84
C ILE A 269 7.03 0.00 12.50
N CYS A 270 7.49 -0.62 11.40
CA CYS A 270 7.16 -0.23 10.02
C CYS A 270 7.49 1.24 9.69
N ILE A 271 8.64 1.72 10.17
CA ILE A 271 9.15 3.05 9.84
C ILE A 271 10.27 3.02 8.79
N LEU A 272 11.08 1.96 8.73
CA LEU A 272 12.22 1.89 7.80
C LEU A 272 11.80 1.96 6.33
N GLU A 273 10.58 1.56 6.02
CA GLU A 273 9.98 1.68 4.70
C GLU A 273 9.89 3.14 4.23
N HIS A 274 9.73 4.07 5.17
CA HIS A 274 9.61 5.51 4.94
C HIS A 274 10.95 6.25 5.04
N VAL A 275 11.91 5.70 5.80
CA VAL A 275 13.25 6.30 5.98
C VAL A 275 14.07 6.24 4.69
N GLY A 276 13.89 5.19 3.89
CA GLY A 276 14.70 4.93 2.70
C GLY A 276 16.11 4.42 3.01
N SER A 277 16.65 3.59 2.12
CA SER A 277 17.93 2.89 2.34
C SER A 277 19.13 3.82 2.50
N ASP A 278 19.08 4.99 1.88
CA ASP A 278 20.20 5.94 1.89
C ASP A 278 20.34 6.65 3.25
N ASN A 279 19.26 6.67 4.04
CA ASN A 279 19.21 7.31 5.38
C ASN A 279 19.35 6.28 6.53
N PHE A 280 19.54 4.99 6.24
CA PHE A 280 19.63 3.97 7.30
C PHE A 280 20.78 4.23 8.29
N ALA A 281 21.92 4.75 7.83
CA ALA A 281 23.03 5.06 8.72
C ALA A 281 22.63 6.11 9.77
N ASP A 282 21.96 7.18 9.36
CA ASP A 282 21.52 8.26 10.24
C ASP A 282 20.40 7.80 11.17
N PHE A 283 19.50 6.95 10.68
CA PHE A 283 18.46 6.32 11.50
C PHE A 283 19.08 5.48 12.63
N TYR A 284 20.00 4.56 12.30
CA TYR A 284 20.62 3.70 13.31
C TYR A 284 21.55 4.48 14.24
N ASN A 285 22.18 5.58 13.79
CA ASN A 285 22.91 6.50 14.66
C ASN A 285 21.97 7.17 15.67
N THR A 286 20.76 7.54 15.24
CA THR A 286 19.74 8.09 16.14
C THR A 286 19.30 7.06 17.17
N VAL A 287 19.03 5.82 16.76
CA VAL A 287 18.70 4.72 17.69
C VAL A 287 19.81 4.51 18.71
N ASN A 288 21.06 4.43 18.25
CA ASN A 288 22.22 4.16 19.11
C ASN A 288 22.41 5.27 20.17
N ARG A 289 22.29 6.55 19.79
CA ARG A 289 22.41 7.66 20.75
C ARG A 289 21.23 7.79 21.70
N SER A 290 20.10 7.20 21.35
CA SER A 290 18.88 7.22 22.17
C SER A 290 18.75 6.01 23.11
N LEU A 291 19.67 5.04 23.04
CA LEU A 291 19.70 3.89 23.91
C LEU A 291 20.70 4.08 25.04
N LYS A 292 20.25 3.81 26.27
CA LYS A 292 21.14 3.63 27.41
C LYS A 292 22.04 2.42 27.21
N PRO A 293 23.25 2.39 27.81
CA PRO A 293 24.07 1.18 27.80
C PRO A 293 23.30 -0.07 28.28
N GLY A 294 23.31 -1.13 27.49
CA GLY A 294 22.53 -2.36 27.74
C GLY A 294 21.04 -2.27 27.41
N GLY A 295 20.59 -1.15 26.84
CA GLY A 295 19.23 -0.99 26.33
C GLY A 295 18.93 -1.88 25.13
N LEU A 296 17.64 -2.10 24.82
CA LEU A 296 17.20 -2.94 23.71
C LEU A 296 16.49 -2.12 22.64
N PHE A 297 16.81 -2.41 21.41
CA PHE A 297 16.10 -1.89 20.24
C PHE A 297 15.33 -3.00 19.55
N LEU A 298 14.04 -2.77 19.28
CA LEU A 298 13.21 -3.63 18.45
C LEU A 298 12.84 -2.91 17.15
N ASN A 299 13.23 -3.50 16.04
CA ASN A 299 12.80 -3.08 14.71
C ASN A 299 11.91 -4.15 14.08
N GLN A 300 10.75 -3.73 13.57
CA GLN A 300 9.88 -4.54 12.73
C GLN A 300 9.69 -3.79 11.41
N SER A 301 9.99 -4.42 10.29
CA SER A 301 9.89 -3.81 8.96
C SER A 301 9.52 -4.84 7.91
N ILE A 302 8.93 -4.38 6.82
CA ILE A 302 8.66 -5.20 5.64
C ILE A 302 9.97 -5.39 4.89
N ALA A 303 10.39 -6.64 4.71
CA ALA A 303 11.63 -6.97 4.02
C ALA A 303 11.35 -7.71 2.70
N ARG A 304 12.15 -7.41 1.69
CA ARG A 304 12.18 -8.23 0.48
C ARG A 304 13.02 -9.49 0.74
N PRO A 305 12.67 -10.64 0.14
CA PRO A 305 13.53 -11.82 0.19
C PRO A 305 14.94 -11.49 -0.28
N ALA A 306 15.95 -11.92 0.46
CA ALA A 306 17.34 -11.74 0.09
C ALA A 306 17.61 -12.38 -1.28
N LYS A 307 18.29 -11.65 -2.17
CA LYS A 307 18.78 -12.17 -3.44
C LYS A 307 20.29 -12.31 -3.33
N ARG A 308 20.83 -13.39 -3.86
CA ARG A 308 22.30 -13.68 -3.85
C ARG A 308 23.13 -12.67 -4.65
N ASP A 309 22.49 -11.89 -5.54
CA ASP A 309 23.14 -10.94 -6.44
C ASP A 309 22.66 -9.52 -6.14
N ASP A 310 23.57 -8.66 -5.70
CA ASP A 310 23.33 -7.26 -5.40
C ASP A 310 22.77 -6.48 -6.60
N LYS A 311 23.19 -6.82 -7.84
CA LYS A 311 22.64 -6.20 -9.05
C LYS A 311 21.16 -6.53 -9.24
N GLN A 312 20.77 -7.77 -8.93
CA GLN A 312 19.35 -8.16 -8.96
C GLN A 312 18.55 -7.56 -7.81
N PHE A 313 19.17 -7.37 -6.64
CA PHE A 313 18.55 -6.72 -5.51
C PHE A 313 18.31 -5.23 -5.77
N LYS A 314 19.32 -4.54 -6.33
CA LYS A 314 19.24 -3.11 -6.68
C LYS A 314 18.38 -2.82 -7.92
N LYS A 315 18.04 -3.84 -8.71
CA LYS A 315 17.17 -3.65 -9.89
C LYS A 315 15.78 -3.22 -9.43
N LYS A 316 15.47 -1.93 -9.66
CA LYS A 316 14.13 -1.39 -9.43
C LYS A 316 13.12 -2.21 -10.25
N ASN A 317 12.17 -2.85 -9.60
CA ASN A 317 11.10 -3.54 -10.29
C ASN A 317 10.13 -2.47 -10.80
N ARG A 318 9.92 -2.39 -12.12
CA ARG A 318 8.98 -1.44 -12.72
C ARG A 318 7.55 -1.61 -12.20
N ASP A 319 7.19 -2.82 -11.77
CA ASP A 319 5.86 -3.12 -11.23
C ASP A 319 5.62 -2.48 -9.85
N TYR A 320 6.68 -2.06 -9.16
CA TYR A 320 6.60 -1.37 -7.85
C TYR A 320 6.93 0.14 -7.95
N ALA A 321 7.11 0.67 -9.16
CA ALA A 321 7.44 2.09 -9.34
C ALA A 321 6.33 3.01 -8.79
N THR A 322 5.07 2.58 -8.89
CA THR A 322 3.93 3.29 -8.31
C THR A 322 3.93 3.22 -6.78
N LEU A 323 4.17 2.03 -6.22
CA LEU A 323 4.22 1.88 -4.76
C LEU A 323 5.34 2.73 -4.14
N THR A 324 6.55 2.74 -4.74
CA THR A 324 7.69 3.55 -4.27
C THR A 324 7.53 5.06 -4.46
N LYS A 325 6.44 5.48 -5.06
CA LYS A 325 6.08 6.88 -5.29
C LYS A 325 5.20 7.44 -4.16
N TYR A 326 4.53 6.56 -3.42
CA TYR A 326 3.53 6.89 -2.42
C TYR A 326 3.85 6.32 -1.01
N ILE A 327 4.97 5.59 -0.89
CA ILE A 327 5.41 5.00 0.38
C ILE A 327 6.82 5.54 0.73
#